data_15ffb60cc23494e2d27c7a0ec457864f
#
_entry.id   15ffb60cc23494e2d27c7a0ec457864f
#
_cell.length_a   1.000
_cell.length_b   1.000
_cell.length_c   1.000
_cell.angle_alpha   90.00
_cell.angle_beta   90.00
_cell.angle_gamma   90.00
#
_symmetry.space_group_name_H-M   'P 1'
#
loop_
_entity.id
_entity.type
_entity.pdbx_description
1 polymer ?
#
loop_
_entity_poly.entity_id
_entity_poly.type
_entity_poly.pdbx_seq_one_letter_code
_entity_poly.pdbx_strand_id
1 'polypeptide(L)'
;MHFPLKFPQSVTKSSERRDHMSFVGSYKHSLDAKKRVFIPAKFREELGEEFYITRKFSAYLSIYTAEEWELFVDKISKLPEADAEDIQDFFLGAAQKCTPDANGRIILDDGLLKFAGITKNLVFVGAGKQIRIWSEEKWIEREKNRDYEE
;
A
#
# COMPACT_ATOMS: atom_id res chain seq x y z
N MET A 1 -12.06 11.15 27.28
CA MET A 1 -12.39 11.16 26.80
C MET A 1 -12.72 10.75 26.30
N HIS A 2 -12.76 10.83 26.10
CA HIS A 2 -13.30 10.52 25.59
C HIS A 2 -13.19 10.44 24.61
N PHE A 3 -13.05 10.26 24.26
CA PHE A 3 -13.33 10.49 23.26
C PHE A 3 -14.22 10.59 22.89
N PRO A 4 -14.57 10.91 22.74
CA PRO A 4 -15.52 11.07 22.38
C PRO A 4 -15.81 10.97 21.52
N LEU A 5 -15.58 10.85 21.65
CA LEU A 5 -15.82 10.97 20.88
C LEU A 5 -16.70 11.10 20.24
N LYS A 6 -16.54 11.73 20.55
CA LYS A 6 -17.66 11.89 19.80
C LYS A 6 -17.40 12.74 18.66
N PHE A 7 -17.61 12.18 17.53
CA PHE A 7 -17.32 12.88 16.33
C PHE A 7 -18.38 13.90 16.08
N PRO A 8 -17.99 15.06 15.57
CA PRO A 8 -18.99 16.01 15.15
C PRO A 8 -19.90 15.37 14.12
N GLN A 9 -21.14 15.72 14.19
CA GLN A 9 -22.07 15.17 13.22
C GLN A 9 -21.76 15.63 11.83
N SER A 10 -20.99 16.67 11.71
CA SER A 10 -20.61 17.16 10.41
C SER A 10 -19.65 16.23 9.69
N VAL A 11 -19.06 15.28 10.39
CA VAL A 11 -18.26 14.29 9.73
C VAL A 11 -19.16 13.57 8.77
N THR A 12 -18.86 13.64 7.50
CA THR A 12 -19.74 13.11 6.49
C THR A 12 -19.77 11.60 6.57
N LYS A 13 -20.83 11.04 6.01
CA LYS A 13 -20.90 9.60 5.93
C LYS A 13 -19.77 9.01 5.15
N SER A 14 -19.36 9.71 4.14
CA SER A 14 -18.26 9.28 3.33
C SER A 14 -16.99 9.14 4.16
N SER A 15 -16.74 10.12 5.01
CA SER A 15 -15.58 10.08 5.89
C SER A 15 -15.70 8.95 6.90
N GLU A 16 -16.88 8.78 7.47
CA GLU A 16 -17.09 7.70 8.41
C GLU A 16 -16.92 6.35 7.77
N ARG A 17 -17.45 6.21 6.56
CA ARG A 17 -17.32 4.96 5.84
C ARG A 17 -15.86 4.65 5.60
N ARG A 18 -15.08 5.67 5.22
CA ARG A 18 -13.68 5.48 4.96
C ARG A 18 -12.93 5.06 6.20
N ASP A 19 -13.32 5.62 7.33
CA ASP A 19 -12.69 5.24 8.59
C ASP A 19 -12.91 3.78 8.93
N HIS A 20 -14.04 3.23 8.51
CA HIS A 20 -14.36 1.84 8.80
C HIS A 20 -13.85 0.89 7.75
N MET A 21 -13.39 1.42 6.63
CA MET A 21 -12.86 0.55 5.59
C MET A 21 -11.48 0.09 5.94
N SER A 22 -11.25 -1.18 5.73
CA SER A 22 -9.96 -1.78 5.95
C SER A 22 -9.67 -2.73 4.82
N PHE A 23 -8.44 -2.69 4.35
CA PHE A 23 -8.02 -3.65 3.35
C PHE A 23 -7.66 -4.94 4.07
N VAL A 24 -8.31 -6.02 3.69
CA VAL A 24 -8.06 -7.33 4.29
C VAL A 24 -7.99 -8.39 3.21
N GLY A 25 -7.36 -9.49 3.52
CA GLY A 25 -7.26 -10.60 2.60
C GLY A 25 -6.01 -10.55 1.77
N SER A 26 -5.71 -11.66 1.13
CA SER A 26 -4.53 -11.74 0.26
C SER A 26 -4.97 -12.32 -1.09
N TYR A 27 -4.41 -11.76 -2.15
CA TYR A 27 -4.82 -12.09 -3.51
C TYR A 27 -3.59 -12.20 -4.40
N LYS A 28 -3.48 -13.34 -5.09
CA LYS A 28 -2.36 -13.60 -5.97
C LYS A 28 -2.67 -13.07 -7.37
N HIS A 29 -1.71 -12.40 -7.96
CA HIS A 29 -1.84 -11.90 -9.32
C HIS A 29 -0.50 -12.04 -10.03
N SER A 30 -0.51 -11.78 -11.33
CA SER A 30 0.71 -11.89 -12.14
C SER A 30 0.85 -10.67 -13.01
N LEU A 31 2.09 -10.28 -13.24
CA LEU A 31 2.40 -9.23 -14.20
C LEU A 31 2.22 -9.77 -15.60
N ASP A 32 1.72 -8.94 -16.51
CA ASP A 32 1.70 -9.32 -17.92
C ASP A 32 3.02 -8.90 -18.55
N ALA A 33 3.12 -9.10 -19.87
CA ALA A 33 4.36 -8.84 -20.58
C ALA A 33 4.78 -7.38 -20.52
N LYS A 34 3.85 -6.49 -20.29
CA LYS A 34 4.12 -5.06 -20.20
C LYS A 34 4.22 -4.59 -18.75
N LYS A 35 4.37 -5.53 -17.84
CA LYS A 35 4.52 -5.23 -16.41
C LYS A 35 3.28 -4.58 -15.82
N ARG A 36 2.13 -4.89 -16.37
CA ARG A 36 0.85 -4.43 -15.84
C ARG A 36 0.27 -5.52 -14.97
N VAL A 37 -0.45 -5.10 -13.94
CA VAL A 37 -1.10 -6.05 -13.05
C VAL A 37 -2.46 -5.47 -12.68
N PHE A 38 -3.46 -6.37 -12.58
CA PHE A 38 -4.78 -5.96 -12.12
C PHE A 38 -4.73 -5.71 -10.62
N ILE A 39 -5.37 -4.62 -10.20
CA ILE A 39 -5.61 -4.42 -8.78
C ILE A 39 -6.76 -5.35 -8.39
N PRO A 40 -6.62 -6.08 -7.27
CA PRO A 40 -7.73 -6.94 -6.84
C PRO A 40 -9.03 -6.17 -6.78
N ALA A 41 -10.08 -6.77 -7.33
CA ALA A 41 -11.36 -6.09 -7.41
C ALA A 41 -11.84 -5.64 -6.04
N LYS A 42 -11.54 -6.43 -5.01
CA LYS A 42 -11.97 -6.10 -3.66
C LYS A 42 -11.35 -4.81 -3.14
N PHE A 43 -10.21 -4.42 -3.68
CA PHE A 43 -9.53 -3.22 -3.21
C PHE A 43 -9.79 -2.00 -4.06
N ARG A 44 -10.30 -2.19 -5.27
CA ARG A 44 -10.36 -1.08 -6.23
C ARG A 44 -11.20 0.09 -5.77
N GLU A 45 -12.36 -0.21 -5.24
CA GLU A 45 -13.28 0.86 -4.88
C GLU A 45 -12.71 1.71 -3.76
N GLU A 46 -12.13 1.05 -2.77
CA GLU A 46 -11.61 1.77 -1.63
C GLU A 46 -10.34 2.54 -1.96
N LEU A 47 -9.57 2.04 -2.93
CA LEU A 47 -8.36 2.73 -3.34
C LEU A 47 -8.64 4.05 -4.05
N GLY A 48 -9.75 4.11 -4.77
CA GLY A 48 -10.06 5.31 -5.52
C GLY A 48 -9.30 5.37 -6.82
N GLU A 49 -9.33 6.54 -7.43
CA GLU A 49 -8.78 6.73 -8.77
C GLU A 49 -7.29 6.98 -8.78
N GLU A 50 -6.77 7.46 -7.68
CA GLU A 50 -5.34 7.75 -7.58
C GLU A 50 -4.83 7.21 -6.26
N PHE A 51 -3.66 6.61 -6.31
CA PHE A 51 -3.03 6.13 -5.10
C PHE A 51 -1.53 6.09 -5.33
N TYR A 52 -0.79 5.77 -4.27
CA TYR A 52 0.67 5.83 -4.33
C TYR A 52 1.24 4.51 -3.88
N ILE A 53 2.34 4.12 -4.51
CA ILE A 53 3.05 2.90 -4.15
C ILE A 53 4.48 3.27 -3.85
N THR A 54 5.01 2.77 -2.74
CA THR A 54 6.41 2.99 -2.45
C THR A 54 6.99 1.74 -1.79
N ARG A 55 8.29 1.76 -1.64
CA ARG A 55 9.02 0.61 -1.07
C ARG A 55 9.07 0.72 0.44
N LYS A 56 9.24 -0.43 1.08
CA LYS A 56 9.32 -0.50 2.53
C LYS A 56 10.56 -1.30 2.92
N PHE A 57 10.98 -1.14 4.16
CA PHE A 57 12.27 -1.68 4.57
C PHE A 57 12.40 -3.19 4.45
N SER A 58 11.33 -3.92 4.61
CA SER A 58 11.42 -5.38 4.51
C SER A 58 11.31 -5.89 3.10
N ALA A 59 11.61 -5.03 2.13
CA ALA A 59 11.66 -5.40 0.72
C ALA A 59 10.31 -5.82 0.16
N TYR A 60 9.28 -5.09 0.52
CA TYR A 60 7.98 -5.21 -0.10
C TYR A 60 7.53 -3.81 -0.48
N LEU A 61 6.41 -3.72 -1.19
CA LEU A 61 5.85 -2.44 -1.58
C LEU A 61 4.57 -2.21 -0.81
N SER A 62 4.21 -0.95 -0.64
CA SER A 62 2.99 -0.62 0.04
C SER A 62 2.19 0.36 -0.79
N ILE A 63 0.88 0.12 -0.88
CA ILE A 63 -0.04 1.01 -1.57
C ILE A 63 -0.77 1.84 -0.52
N TYR A 64 -0.77 3.15 -0.75
CA TYR A 64 -1.46 4.11 0.10
C TYR A 64 -2.56 4.78 -0.70
N THR A 65 -3.76 4.88 -0.14
CA THR A 65 -4.75 5.76 -0.74
C THR A 65 -4.21 7.17 -0.74
N ALA A 66 -4.81 8.06 -1.52
CA ALA A 66 -4.36 9.44 -1.57
C ALA A 66 -4.37 10.06 -0.18
N GLU A 67 -5.37 9.76 0.61
CA GLU A 67 -5.47 10.31 1.97
C GLU A 67 -4.39 9.78 2.88
N GLU A 68 -4.18 8.47 2.84
CA GLU A 68 -3.17 7.86 3.69
C GLU A 68 -1.77 8.30 3.27
N TRP A 69 -1.58 8.55 1.99
CA TRP A 69 -0.31 9.03 1.50
C TRP A 69 0.02 10.40 2.08
N GLU A 70 -0.98 11.28 2.15
CA GLU A 70 -0.76 12.60 2.71
C GLU A 70 -0.38 12.51 4.19
N LEU A 71 -1.02 11.60 4.91
CA LEU A 71 -0.68 11.41 6.31
C LEU A 71 0.74 10.88 6.46
N PHE A 72 1.13 9.99 5.58
CA PHE A 72 2.46 9.42 5.60
C PHE A 72 3.52 10.48 5.32
N VAL A 73 3.29 11.31 4.31
CA VAL A 73 4.20 12.39 3.96
C VAL A 73 4.31 13.37 5.12
N ASP A 74 3.20 13.69 5.74
CA ASP A 74 3.20 14.61 6.86
C ASP A 74 4.02 14.05 8.02
N LYS A 75 3.86 12.77 8.30
CA LYS A 75 4.61 12.13 9.37
C LYS A 75 6.09 12.19 9.10
N ILE A 76 6.50 11.92 7.87
CA ILE A 76 7.90 11.95 7.51
C ILE A 76 8.45 13.36 7.61
N SER A 77 7.64 14.36 7.27
CA SER A 77 8.07 15.74 7.31
C SER A 77 8.39 16.23 8.72
N LYS A 78 7.85 15.54 9.71
CA LYS A 78 8.04 15.95 11.11
C LYS A 78 9.18 15.25 11.79
N LEU A 79 9.92 14.43 11.06
CA LEU A 79 11.06 13.75 11.65
C LEU A 79 12.21 14.72 11.91
N PRO A 80 13.09 14.40 12.85
CA PRO A 80 14.26 15.23 13.08
C PRO A 80 15.08 15.31 11.80
N GLU A 81 15.65 16.49 11.59
CA GLU A 81 16.35 16.76 10.34
C GLU A 81 17.50 15.79 10.09
N ALA A 82 18.13 15.32 11.14
CA ALA A 82 19.27 14.42 10.98
C ALA A 82 18.91 13.15 10.22
N ASP A 83 17.67 12.67 10.41
CA ASP A 83 17.25 11.43 9.79
C ASP A 83 16.32 11.64 8.60
N ALA A 84 15.83 12.86 8.43
CA ALA A 84 14.74 13.08 7.49
C ALA A 84 15.15 12.86 6.04
N GLU A 85 16.36 13.26 5.70
CA GLU A 85 16.80 13.18 4.32
C GLU A 85 16.80 11.76 3.80
N ASP A 86 17.45 10.86 4.53
CA ASP A 86 17.53 9.48 4.11
C ASP A 86 16.15 8.84 4.01
N ILE A 87 15.32 9.12 4.99
CA ILE A 87 13.98 8.53 5.02
C ILE A 87 13.12 9.08 3.90
N GLN A 88 13.21 10.38 3.65
CA GLN A 88 12.47 10.97 2.54
C GLN A 88 12.93 10.39 1.21
N ASP A 89 14.25 10.29 1.02
CA ASP A 89 14.76 9.71 -0.22
C ASP A 89 14.31 8.28 -0.38
N PHE A 90 14.35 7.51 0.69
CA PHE A 90 13.99 6.11 0.61
C PHE A 90 12.53 5.91 0.23
N PHE A 91 11.62 6.59 0.91
CA PHE A 91 10.20 6.38 0.70
C PHE A 91 9.62 7.27 -0.37
N LEU A 92 9.90 8.57 -0.31
CA LEU A 92 9.25 9.50 -1.23
C LEU A 92 9.95 9.52 -2.57
N GLY A 93 11.26 9.36 -2.56
CA GLY A 93 12.03 9.38 -3.81
C GLY A 93 11.73 8.20 -4.70
N ALA A 94 11.27 7.09 -4.13
CA ALA A 94 10.97 5.91 -4.92
C ALA A 94 9.48 5.76 -5.21
N ALA A 95 8.66 6.67 -4.73
CA ALA A 95 7.21 6.52 -4.83
C ALA A 95 6.71 6.70 -6.25
N GLN A 96 5.66 5.99 -6.56
CA GLN A 96 5.02 6.03 -7.85
C GLN A 96 3.55 6.39 -7.65
N LYS A 97 3.10 7.44 -8.33
CA LYS A 97 1.69 7.77 -8.33
C LYS A 97 1.00 6.92 -9.38
N CYS A 98 -0.11 6.32 -9.02
CA CYS A 98 -0.78 5.37 -9.89
C CYS A 98 -2.19 5.79 -10.20
N THR A 99 -2.57 5.61 -11.46
CA THR A 99 -3.94 5.78 -11.90
C THR A 99 -4.26 4.56 -12.74
N PRO A 100 -5.16 3.68 -12.28
CA PRO A 100 -5.45 2.47 -13.04
C PRO A 100 -6.03 2.79 -14.40
N ASP A 101 -5.78 1.90 -15.35
CA ASP A 101 -6.38 2.05 -16.68
C ASP A 101 -7.85 1.63 -16.61
N ALA A 102 -8.52 1.66 -17.76
CA ALA A 102 -9.94 1.38 -17.82
C ALA A 102 -10.27 -0.03 -17.33
N ASN A 103 -9.30 -0.92 -17.37
CA ASN A 103 -9.52 -2.31 -16.94
C ASN A 103 -9.08 -2.55 -15.51
N GLY A 104 -8.62 -1.53 -14.80
CA GLY A 104 -8.21 -1.69 -13.42
C GLY A 104 -6.80 -2.19 -13.27
N ARG A 105 -5.95 -1.97 -14.28
CA ARG A 105 -4.55 -2.39 -14.23
C ARG A 105 -3.64 -1.20 -13.99
N ILE A 106 -2.50 -1.47 -13.37
CA ILE A 106 -1.46 -0.47 -13.20
C ILE A 106 -0.16 -1.05 -13.74
N ILE A 107 0.78 -0.16 -14.05
CA ILE A 107 2.12 -0.55 -14.43
C ILE A 107 3.01 -0.24 -13.25
N LEU A 108 3.79 -1.23 -12.82
CA LEU A 108 4.72 -1.02 -11.72
C LEU A 108 6.10 -0.66 -12.28
N ASP A 109 6.71 0.36 -11.68
CA ASP A 109 8.04 0.78 -12.08
C ASP A 109 9.05 -0.32 -11.89
N ASP A 110 9.99 -0.40 -12.83
CA ASP A 110 11.04 -1.42 -12.76
C ASP A 110 11.81 -1.36 -11.46
N GLY A 111 12.09 -0.15 -10.98
CA GLY A 111 12.85 -0.02 -9.74
C GLY A 111 12.13 -0.62 -8.56
N LEU A 112 10.82 -0.41 -8.49
CA LEU A 112 10.03 -0.98 -7.40
C LEU A 112 9.96 -2.50 -7.53
N LEU A 113 9.78 -3.00 -8.75
CA LEU A 113 9.73 -4.44 -8.96
C LEU A 113 11.04 -5.09 -8.54
N LYS A 114 12.16 -4.51 -8.93
CA LYS A 114 13.45 -5.05 -8.56
C LYS A 114 13.66 -5.03 -7.07
N PHE A 115 13.30 -3.93 -6.44
CA PHE A 115 13.47 -3.80 -5.00
C PHE A 115 12.72 -4.90 -4.27
N ALA A 116 11.50 -5.19 -4.70
CA ALA A 116 10.65 -6.18 -4.05
C ALA A 116 10.93 -7.61 -4.54
N GLY A 117 11.79 -7.76 -5.53
CA GLY A 117 12.11 -9.08 -6.06
C GLY A 117 10.96 -9.69 -6.85
N ILE A 118 10.14 -8.86 -7.49
CA ILE A 118 8.98 -9.33 -8.24
C ILE A 118 9.38 -9.48 -9.69
N THR A 119 9.28 -10.72 -10.20
CA THR A 119 9.54 -10.96 -11.61
C THR A 119 8.25 -11.24 -12.37
N LYS A 120 7.34 -11.97 -11.77
CA LYS A 120 6.09 -12.26 -12.43
C LYS A 120 4.93 -12.33 -11.44
N ASN A 121 5.03 -13.20 -10.43
CA ASN A 121 3.91 -13.44 -9.52
C ASN A 121 4.06 -12.62 -8.26
N LEU A 122 2.95 -12.06 -7.81
CA LEU A 122 2.96 -11.24 -6.62
C LEU A 122 1.69 -11.45 -5.83
N VAL A 123 1.68 -10.99 -4.61
CA VAL A 123 0.54 -11.15 -3.72
C VAL A 123 0.20 -9.79 -3.13
N PHE A 124 -1.05 -9.39 -3.29
CA PHE A 124 -1.56 -8.21 -2.62
C PHE A 124 -2.12 -8.63 -1.27
N VAL A 125 -1.66 -7.98 -0.23
CA VAL A 125 -2.04 -8.34 1.14
C VAL A 125 -2.64 -7.13 1.81
N GLY A 126 -3.90 -7.23 2.19
CA GLY A 126 -4.54 -6.15 2.91
C GLY A 126 -3.96 -6.01 4.30
N ALA A 127 -3.59 -4.80 4.67
CA ALA A 127 -2.95 -4.54 5.94
C ALA A 127 -3.59 -3.34 6.63
N GLY A 128 -4.92 -3.30 6.62
CA GLY A 128 -5.64 -2.23 7.28
C GLY A 128 -5.73 -1.01 6.40
N LYS A 129 -4.97 0.01 6.71
CA LYS A 129 -5.00 1.25 5.92
C LYS A 129 -4.10 1.19 4.71
N GLN A 130 -3.37 0.12 4.55
CA GLN A 130 -2.45 -0.05 3.43
C GLN A 130 -2.67 -1.40 2.79
N ILE A 131 -2.13 -1.54 1.59
CA ILE A 131 -2.07 -2.82 0.92
C ILE A 131 -0.60 -3.10 0.66
N ARG A 132 -0.13 -4.26 1.04
CA ARG A 132 1.25 -4.64 0.80
C ARG A 132 1.35 -5.48 -0.45
N ILE A 133 2.44 -5.31 -1.18
CA ILE A 133 2.70 -6.11 -2.36
C ILE A 133 3.99 -6.88 -2.11
N TRP A 134 3.88 -8.19 -2.07
CA TRP A 134 5.03 -9.07 -1.88
C TRP A 134 5.26 -9.87 -3.14
N SER A 135 6.52 -10.18 -3.44
CA SER A 135 6.75 -11.23 -4.43
C SER A 135 6.13 -12.51 -3.88
N GLU A 136 5.65 -13.35 -4.77
CA GLU A 136 5.03 -14.58 -4.31
C GLU A 136 6.01 -15.43 -3.50
N GLU A 137 7.26 -15.47 -3.94
CA GLU A 137 8.27 -16.25 -3.26
C GLU A 137 8.50 -15.80 -1.82
N LYS A 138 8.61 -14.48 -1.65
CA LYS A 138 8.81 -13.95 -0.31
C LYS A 138 7.58 -14.16 0.56
N TRP A 139 6.42 -14.02 -0.04
CA TRP A 139 5.19 -14.23 0.73
C TRP A 139 5.09 -15.66 1.22
N ILE A 140 5.38 -16.62 0.34
CA ILE A 140 5.35 -18.03 0.71
C ILE A 140 6.37 -18.30 1.82
N GLU A 141 7.56 -17.73 1.68
CA GLU A 141 8.59 -17.90 2.68
C GLU A 141 8.15 -17.36 4.03
N ARG A 142 7.56 -16.19 4.04
CA ARG A 142 7.10 -15.60 5.29
C ARG A 142 6.01 -16.44 5.93
N GLU A 143 5.09 -16.96 5.13
CA GLU A 143 4.03 -17.79 5.69
C GLU A 143 4.58 -19.08 6.24
N LYS A 144 5.57 -19.66 5.59
CA LYS A 144 6.18 -20.88 6.09
C LYS A 144 6.90 -20.67 7.40
N ASN A 145 7.47 -19.49 7.58
CA ASN A 145 8.27 -19.23 8.77
C ASN A 145 7.46 -18.67 9.92
N ARG A 146 6.16 -18.53 9.76
CA ARG A 146 5.36 -18.07 10.87
C ARG A 146 5.27 -19.15 11.92
N ASP A 147 5.31 -18.71 13.16
CA ASP A 147 5.17 -19.61 14.28
C ASP A 147 3.74 -19.53 14.76
N TYR A 148 2.97 -20.55 14.46
CA TYR A 148 1.58 -20.60 14.87
C TYR A 148 1.38 -21.40 16.15
N GLU A 149 2.45 -21.90 16.70
CA GLU A 149 2.34 -22.76 17.85
C GLU A 149 2.18 -21.96 19.11
N GLU A 150 1.30 -22.36 19.97
CA GLU A 150 1.09 -21.58 21.17
C GLU A 150 1.50 -22.29 22.41
#